data_d5d30e055e36342912332770e18aad31
#
_entry.id   d5d30e055e36342912332770e18aad31
#
_cell.length_a   1.000
_cell.length_b   1.000
_cell.length_c   1.000
_cell.angle_alpha   90.00
_cell.angle_beta   90.00
_cell.angle_gamma   90.00
#
_symmetry.space_group_name_H-M   'P 1'
#
loop_
_entity.id
_entity.type
_entity.pdbx_description
1 polymer ?
#
loop_
_entity_poly.entity_id
_entity_poly.type
_entity_poly.pdbx_seq_one_letter_code
_entity_poly.pdbx_strand_id
1 'polypeptide(L)'
;MKNFILFFIFLLSTFLSFSQYIEGKVLDANTNKPIEGVHVFMKGINRGALTNEKGNYYIKFPYKIIKEDIIQFSHMTYETLEVPYVQKKKNYKVYLIVDLKKLKEVKISQKRNFKKYISYKKLSSMKSGVHSFGSLLVDNKIYVIGGDASASEDVFRKTLEYYPDITDFDEFLDKALRYTSFSMRRYNNNLQLYDIKKDNWTNSKLKFEKRAYHTLNLYNNKIYVLGGKRLSRGKKYEYLEDKIEVFDLDTKNIVIDKTNPHQAVDFASFTYEDNIIVMGGSIKMKNNGFKEYSNKVHLYNLKTGYWFQLGSMPIAKEVNGVLIQDKIYLLGGFNKKPLFGLETYDLLTQKWKKEGSLFYGISKPAITHDNTIIYFYDKGKISTYNVLTKELKEYLIDLTTENSELFYSNNKLYILGGVKSNSYSYQPTSNLFSIDINEFNKTKVHNSKTL
;
A
#
# COMPACT_ATOMS: atom_id res chain seq x y z
N MET A 1 -7.02 44.90 35.21
CA MET A 1 -6.27 43.82 35.85
C MET A 1 -7.12 42.52 36.02
N LYS A 2 -8.34 42.59 36.53
CA LYS A 2 -9.19 41.39 36.74
C LYS A 2 -9.46 40.56 35.49
N ASN A 3 -9.71 41.19 34.34
CA ASN A 3 -9.98 40.50 33.06
C ASN A 3 -8.71 39.90 32.42
N PHE A 4 -7.53 40.37 32.74
CA PHE A 4 -6.26 39.85 32.26
C PHE A 4 -5.87 38.55 32.99
N ILE A 5 -6.21 38.49 34.27
CA ILE A 5 -5.99 37.27 35.09
C ILE A 5 -6.92 36.14 34.65
N LEU A 6 -8.19 36.47 34.35
CA LEU A 6 -9.15 35.47 33.80
C LEU A 6 -8.72 34.92 32.45
N PHE A 7 -8.17 35.75 31.58
CA PHE A 7 -7.63 35.33 30.28
C PHE A 7 -6.39 34.42 30.43
N PHE A 8 -5.53 34.73 31.41
CA PHE A 8 -4.35 33.91 31.69
C PHE A 8 -4.70 32.56 32.33
N ILE A 9 -5.73 32.51 33.18
CA ILE A 9 -6.25 31.26 33.77
C ILE A 9 -6.91 30.38 32.66
N PHE A 10 -7.62 30.99 31.70
CA PHE A 10 -8.20 30.28 30.56
C PHE A 10 -7.12 29.76 29.60
N LEU A 11 -6.01 30.49 29.43
CA LEU A 11 -4.86 30.03 28.62
C LEU A 11 -4.10 28.87 29.28
N LEU A 12 -4.02 28.81 30.60
CA LEU A 12 -3.38 27.71 31.34
C LEU A 12 -4.23 26.41 31.35
N SER A 13 -5.54 26.51 31.18
CA SER A 13 -6.42 25.34 31.21
C SER A 13 -6.39 24.49 29.91
N THR A 14 -5.77 24.98 28.84
CA THR A 14 -5.74 24.29 27.54
C THR A 14 -4.60 23.30 27.39
N PHE A 15 -3.70 23.14 28.37
CA PHE A 15 -2.52 22.28 28.26
C PHE A 15 -2.61 20.92 28.99
N LEU A 16 -3.79 20.53 29.49
CA LEU A 16 -3.96 19.18 30.04
C LEU A 16 -4.30 18.15 28.95
N SER A 17 -3.41 18.03 27.99
CA SER A 17 -3.45 16.89 27.07
C SER A 17 -2.98 15.62 27.79
N PHE A 18 -3.91 14.87 28.38
CA PHE A 18 -3.61 13.58 29.00
C PHE A 18 -3.32 12.54 27.92
N SER A 19 -2.06 12.47 27.49
CA SER A 19 -1.57 11.33 26.73
C SER A 19 -1.53 10.11 27.67
N GLN A 20 -2.31 9.08 27.35
CA GLN A 20 -2.27 7.82 28.06
C GLN A 20 -1.21 6.91 27.44
N TYR A 21 -0.60 6.06 28.24
CA TYR A 21 0.34 5.06 27.78
C TYR A 21 0.28 3.81 28.65
N ILE A 22 0.70 2.70 28.08
CA ILE A 22 1.08 1.50 28.81
C ILE A 22 2.53 1.16 28.49
N GLU A 23 3.20 0.63 29.45
CA GLU A 23 4.55 0.12 29.36
C GLU A 23 4.68 -1.17 30.15
N GLY A 24 5.76 -1.87 29.99
CA GLY A 24 5.98 -3.05 30.78
C GLY A 24 7.14 -3.88 30.30
N LYS A 25 7.20 -5.11 30.81
CA LYS A 25 8.25 -6.05 30.52
C LYS A 25 7.69 -7.44 30.26
N VAL A 26 8.16 -8.08 29.21
CA VAL A 26 7.80 -9.46 28.88
C VAL A 26 8.97 -10.37 29.18
N LEU A 27 8.72 -11.44 29.92
CA LEU A 27 9.71 -12.40 30.36
C LEU A 27 9.26 -13.82 30.00
N ASP A 28 10.22 -14.71 29.82
CA ASP A 28 9.98 -16.14 29.73
C ASP A 28 9.57 -16.70 31.10
N ALA A 29 8.48 -17.45 31.14
CA ALA A 29 7.90 -17.96 32.40
C ALA A 29 8.81 -18.97 33.13
N ASN A 30 9.67 -19.68 32.40
CA ASN A 30 10.53 -20.73 32.97
C ASN A 30 11.91 -20.19 33.38
N THR A 31 12.48 -19.28 32.53
CA THR A 31 13.86 -18.82 32.71
C THR A 31 13.97 -17.44 33.33
N ASN A 32 12.87 -16.69 33.42
CA ASN A 32 12.80 -15.28 33.81
C ASN A 32 13.63 -14.35 32.94
N LYS A 33 14.12 -14.80 31.77
CA LYS A 33 14.87 -13.98 30.84
C LYS A 33 13.94 -13.06 30.03
N PRO A 34 14.37 -11.86 29.66
CA PRO A 34 13.59 -10.98 28.81
C PRO A 34 13.39 -11.59 27.42
N ILE A 35 12.21 -11.38 26.85
CA ILE A 35 11.90 -11.83 25.48
C ILE A 35 11.85 -10.59 24.59
N GLU A 36 12.73 -10.56 23.59
CA GLU A 36 12.75 -9.58 22.53
C GLU A 36 11.74 -9.95 21.44
N GLY A 37 11.20 -8.94 20.72
CA GLY A 37 10.36 -9.14 19.55
C GLY A 37 8.95 -9.64 19.83
N VAL A 38 8.48 -9.58 21.08
CA VAL A 38 7.08 -9.87 21.42
C VAL A 38 6.22 -8.73 20.87
N HIS A 39 5.24 -9.08 20.04
CA HIS A 39 4.23 -8.14 19.58
C HIS A 39 3.20 -7.91 20.68
N VAL A 40 3.20 -6.72 21.26
CA VAL A 40 2.23 -6.27 22.26
C VAL A 40 1.19 -5.40 21.55
N PHE A 41 -0.07 -5.83 21.54
CA PHE A 41 -1.10 -5.22 20.73
C PHE A 41 -2.37 -4.96 21.54
N MET A 42 -2.90 -3.73 21.47
CA MET A 42 -4.18 -3.37 22.08
C MET A 42 -5.29 -3.45 21.02
N LYS A 43 -6.19 -4.43 21.19
CA LYS A 43 -7.21 -4.76 20.18
C LYS A 43 -8.20 -3.62 19.91
N GLY A 44 -8.67 -2.92 20.94
CA GLY A 44 -9.70 -1.90 20.81
C GLY A 44 -9.24 -0.60 20.14
N ILE A 45 -7.96 -0.29 20.23
CA ILE A 45 -7.40 0.93 19.61
C ILE A 45 -6.50 0.64 18.40
N ASN A 46 -6.33 -0.63 18.05
CA ASN A 46 -5.50 -1.10 16.93
C ASN A 46 -4.05 -0.55 16.97
N ARG A 47 -3.44 -0.52 18.15
CA ARG A 47 -2.07 -0.06 18.37
C ARG A 47 -1.23 -1.11 19.08
N GLY A 48 0.06 -1.16 18.72
CA GLY A 48 0.99 -2.11 19.31
C GLY A 48 2.42 -1.60 19.33
N ALA A 49 3.28 -2.38 20.00
CA ALA A 49 4.73 -2.19 20.04
C ALA A 49 5.42 -3.55 20.06
N LEU A 50 6.72 -3.58 19.75
CA LEU A 50 7.57 -4.73 19.95
C LEU A 50 8.41 -4.56 21.21
N THR A 51 8.66 -5.65 21.93
CA THR A 51 9.63 -5.62 23.02
C THR A 51 11.06 -5.51 22.49
N ASN A 52 11.89 -4.73 23.18
CA ASN A 52 13.32 -4.61 22.90
C ASN A 52 14.12 -5.76 23.52
N GLU A 53 15.46 -5.78 23.34
CA GLU A 53 16.40 -6.77 23.89
C GLU A 53 16.25 -6.99 25.41
N LYS A 54 15.81 -5.97 26.14
CA LYS A 54 15.56 -6.04 27.60
C LYS A 54 14.13 -6.48 27.91
N GLY A 55 13.34 -6.86 26.91
CA GLY A 55 11.93 -7.26 27.04
C GLY A 55 10.97 -6.11 27.30
N ASN A 56 11.40 -4.86 27.25
CA ASN A 56 10.57 -3.71 27.57
C ASN A 56 9.77 -3.25 26.34
N TYR A 57 8.55 -2.78 26.56
CA TYR A 57 7.68 -2.18 25.56
C TYR A 57 7.03 -0.90 26.08
N TYR A 58 6.59 -0.05 25.15
CA TYR A 58 5.88 1.19 25.44
C TYR A 58 4.87 1.47 24.34
N ILE A 59 3.60 1.69 24.70
CA ILE A 59 2.52 2.02 23.76
C ILE A 59 1.85 3.31 24.24
N LYS A 60 1.91 4.35 23.42
CA LYS A 60 1.25 5.63 23.64
C LYS A 60 -0.05 5.69 22.82
N PHE A 61 -1.11 6.21 23.43
CA PHE A 61 -2.40 6.36 22.76
C PHE A 61 -3.08 7.68 23.12
N PRO A 62 -3.81 8.28 22.13
CA PRO A 62 -4.30 9.66 22.27
C PRO A 62 -5.66 9.78 22.96
N TYR A 63 -6.37 8.67 23.23
CA TYR A 63 -7.75 8.72 23.77
C TYR A 63 -7.89 7.94 25.06
N LYS A 64 -9.01 8.23 25.75
CA LYS A 64 -9.44 7.47 26.90
C LYS A 64 -9.94 6.09 26.44
N ILE A 65 -9.26 5.04 26.85
CA ILE A 65 -9.65 3.65 26.52
C ILE A 65 -10.92 3.28 27.28
N ILE A 66 -11.82 2.58 26.60
CA ILE A 66 -13.02 2.01 27.19
C ILE A 66 -12.66 0.76 28.02
N LYS A 67 -13.40 0.50 29.07
CA LYS A 67 -13.09 -0.42 30.19
C LYS A 67 -12.89 -1.91 29.82
N GLU A 68 -13.05 -2.33 28.57
CA GLU A 68 -13.09 -3.73 28.13
C GLU A 68 -12.03 -4.09 27.08
N ASP A 69 -10.94 -3.33 27.01
CA ASP A 69 -9.91 -3.57 26.00
C ASP A 69 -8.97 -4.72 26.43
N ILE A 70 -8.41 -5.41 25.43
CA ILE A 70 -7.51 -6.55 25.63
C ILE A 70 -6.13 -6.20 25.10
N ILE A 71 -5.12 -6.43 25.93
CA ILE A 71 -3.71 -6.38 25.53
C ILE A 71 -3.29 -7.80 25.15
N GLN A 72 -2.96 -8.01 23.89
CA GLN A 72 -2.49 -9.29 23.38
C GLN A 72 -0.97 -9.28 23.28
N PHE A 73 -0.33 -10.33 23.79
CA PHE A 73 1.10 -10.58 23.69
C PHE A 73 1.31 -11.81 22.81
N SER A 74 1.98 -11.67 21.69
CA SER A 74 2.22 -12.78 20.75
C SER A 74 3.67 -12.82 20.29
N HIS A 75 4.20 -14.05 20.15
CA HIS A 75 5.55 -14.31 19.66
C HIS A 75 5.58 -15.69 18.99
N MET A 76 6.49 -15.88 18.02
CA MET A 76 6.54 -17.13 17.22
C MET A 76 6.75 -18.40 18.04
N THR A 77 7.51 -18.33 19.13
CA THR A 77 7.90 -19.48 19.95
C THR A 77 7.12 -19.58 21.26
N TYR A 78 6.20 -18.67 21.52
CA TYR A 78 5.43 -18.64 22.77
C TYR A 78 3.92 -18.71 22.51
N GLU A 79 3.17 -19.19 23.49
CA GLU A 79 1.72 -19.13 23.47
C GLU A 79 1.26 -17.66 23.51
N THR A 80 0.23 -17.36 22.73
CA THR A 80 -0.37 -16.02 22.75
C THR A 80 -1.10 -15.80 24.06
N LEU A 81 -0.78 -14.72 24.78
CA LEU A 81 -1.40 -14.35 26.03
C LEU A 81 -2.27 -13.09 25.84
N GLU A 82 -3.48 -13.13 26.36
CA GLU A 82 -4.40 -12.00 26.38
C GLU A 82 -4.61 -11.53 27.81
N VAL A 83 -4.39 -10.25 28.07
CA VAL A 83 -4.53 -9.64 29.39
C VAL A 83 -5.54 -8.50 29.31
N PRO A 84 -6.58 -8.46 30.17
CA PRO A 84 -7.52 -7.35 30.20
C PRO A 84 -6.81 -6.04 30.56
N TYR A 85 -7.15 -4.97 29.84
CA TYR A 85 -6.70 -3.64 30.20
C TYR A 85 -7.42 -3.16 31.46
N VAL A 86 -6.66 -2.72 32.44
CA VAL A 86 -7.20 -2.14 33.67
C VAL A 86 -6.96 -0.63 33.68
N GLN A 87 -8.03 0.16 33.75
CA GLN A 87 -7.96 1.62 33.76
C GLN A 87 -7.02 2.12 34.87
N LYS A 88 -6.15 3.10 34.56
CA LYS A 88 -5.10 3.65 35.42
C LYS A 88 -3.89 2.75 35.69
N LYS A 89 -3.92 1.46 35.34
CA LYS A 89 -2.73 0.60 35.39
C LYS A 89 -1.86 0.89 34.17
N LYS A 90 -0.65 1.35 34.40
CA LYS A 90 0.30 1.72 33.33
C LYS A 90 1.32 0.62 33.06
N ASN A 91 1.72 -0.13 34.08
CA ASN A 91 2.79 -1.13 33.95
C ASN A 91 2.22 -2.56 33.96
N TYR A 92 2.56 -3.33 32.90
CA TYR A 92 2.20 -4.73 32.76
C TYR A 92 3.45 -5.60 32.60
N LYS A 93 3.84 -6.26 33.69
CA LYS A 93 4.86 -7.30 33.63
C LYS A 93 4.18 -8.62 33.29
N VAL A 94 4.62 -9.27 32.22
CA VAL A 94 3.98 -10.44 31.64
C VAL A 94 4.99 -11.56 31.45
N TYR A 95 4.53 -12.80 31.68
CA TYR A 95 5.32 -14.01 31.49
C TYR A 95 4.67 -14.84 30.40
N LEU A 96 5.44 -15.19 29.35
CA LEU A 96 4.99 -16.03 28.27
C LEU A 96 5.51 -17.45 28.43
N ILE A 97 4.68 -18.42 28.12
CA ILE A 97 5.01 -19.85 28.16
C ILE A 97 5.41 -20.28 26.75
N VAL A 98 6.50 -21.02 26.63
CA VAL A 98 6.96 -21.57 25.35
C VAL A 98 5.90 -22.51 24.79
N ASP A 99 5.49 -22.27 23.53
CA ASP A 99 4.55 -23.14 22.82
C ASP A 99 5.26 -24.41 22.32
N LEU A 100 5.29 -25.42 23.16
CA LEU A 100 5.90 -26.72 22.84
C LEU A 100 5.22 -27.41 21.65
N LYS A 101 3.98 -27.07 21.31
CA LYS A 101 3.28 -27.61 20.13
C LYS A 101 3.85 -27.05 18.84
N LYS A 102 4.35 -25.80 18.86
CA LYS A 102 5.06 -25.19 17.75
C LYS A 102 6.51 -25.65 17.64
N LEU A 103 7.12 -26.12 18.73
CA LEU A 103 8.50 -26.60 18.80
C LEU A 103 8.66 -28.10 18.51
N LYS A 104 7.60 -28.84 18.24
CA LYS A 104 7.75 -30.19 17.72
C LYS A 104 8.42 -30.09 16.35
N GLU A 105 9.72 -30.36 16.35
CA GLU A 105 10.52 -30.61 15.15
C GLU A 105 9.81 -31.72 14.36
N VAL A 106 9.01 -31.32 13.38
CA VAL A 106 8.47 -32.27 12.41
C VAL A 106 9.66 -32.64 11.55
N LYS A 107 10.37 -33.76 11.90
CA LYS A 107 11.22 -34.46 10.94
C LYS A 107 10.33 -34.93 9.77
N ILE A 108 10.06 -34.00 8.83
CA ILE A 108 9.36 -34.31 7.62
C ILE A 108 10.37 -34.93 6.68
N SER A 109 10.46 -36.26 6.70
CA SER A 109 11.12 -37.08 5.68
C SER A 109 10.31 -37.23 4.39
N GLN A 110 9.23 -36.50 4.22
CA GLN A 110 8.53 -36.42 2.94
C GLN A 110 9.17 -35.30 2.08
N LYS A 111 9.68 -35.66 0.91
CA LYS A 111 9.97 -34.68 -0.16
C LYS A 111 8.69 -33.88 -0.40
N ARG A 112 8.58 -32.68 0.18
CA ARG A 112 7.51 -31.75 -0.16
C ARG A 112 7.71 -31.37 -1.62
N ASN A 113 6.86 -31.84 -2.50
CA ASN A 113 6.79 -31.36 -3.86
C ASN A 113 6.19 -29.95 -3.83
N PHE A 114 7.07 -28.96 -3.70
CA PHE A 114 6.66 -27.57 -3.80
C PHE A 114 6.15 -27.26 -5.20
N LYS A 115 5.06 -26.50 -5.28
CA LYS A 115 4.59 -25.94 -6.55
C LYS A 115 5.64 -24.99 -7.11
N LYS A 116 5.74 -24.89 -8.43
CA LYS A 116 6.61 -23.93 -9.12
C LYS A 116 6.08 -22.51 -9.00
N TYR A 117 4.76 -22.33 -9.09
CA TYR A 117 4.06 -21.06 -9.10
C TYR A 117 3.09 -20.96 -7.93
N ILE A 118 2.93 -19.75 -7.39
CA ILE A 118 1.87 -19.40 -6.45
C ILE A 118 0.52 -19.62 -7.15
N SER A 119 -0.36 -20.39 -6.50
CA SER A 119 -1.73 -20.59 -6.99
C SER A 119 -2.63 -19.42 -6.59
N TYR A 120 -3.53 -19.07 -7.48
CA TYR A 120 -4.52 -18.02 -7.27
C TYR A 120 -5.90 -18.43 -7.79
N LYS A 121 -6.92 -17.73 -7.31
CA LYS A 121 -8.31 -17.88 -7.77
C LYS A 121 -8.74 -16.60 -8.47
N LYS A 122 -9.33 -16.71 -9.65
CA LYS A 122 -10.00 -15.58 -10.31
C LYS A 122 -11.33 -15.33 -9.61
N LEU A 123 -11.58 -14.06 -9.30
CA LEU A 123 -12.82 -13.56 -8.70
C LEU A 123 -13.62 -12.74 -9.72
N SER A 124 -14.77 -12.22 -9.29
CA SER A 124 -15.61 -11.34 -10.11
C SER A 124 -14.81 -10.13 -10.61
N SER A 125 -14.90 -9.82 -11.89
CA SER A 125 -14.14 -8.74 -12.53
C SER A 125 -14.85 -7.40 -12.43
N MET A 126 -14.09 -6.29 -12.44
CA MET A 126 -14.64 -4.95 -12.62
C MET A 126 -15.42 -4.85 -13.94
N LYS A 127 -16.31 -3.87 -14.03
CA LYS A 127 -17.08 -3.61 -15.26
C LYS A 127 -16.20 -3.18 -16.43
N SER A 128 -15.11 -2.47 -16.18
CA SER A 128 -14.16 -2.02 -17.18
C SER A 128 -12.72 -2.12 -16.68
N GLY A 129 -11.80 -2.50 -17.55
CA GLY A 129 -10.37 -2.54 -17.26
C GLY A 129 -9.81 -1.15 -17.02
N VAL A 130 -9.01 -1.04 -15.96
CA VAL A 130 -8.26 0.17 -15.61
C VAL A 130 -6.95 -0.19 -14.92
N HIS A 131 -5.99 0.72 -15.00
CA HIS A 131 -4.77 0.70 -14.20
C HIS A 131 -4.50 2.10 -13.62
N SER A 132 -3.54 2.22 -12.73
CA SER A 132 -3.16 3.50 -12.11
C SER A 132 -4.37 4.28 -11.58
N PHE A 133 -5.33 3.56 -11.04
CA PHE A 133 -6.50 4.08 -10.36
C PHE A 133 -6.18 4.32 -8.87
N GLY A 134 -6.94 5.20 -8.23
CA GLY A 134 -6.92 5.28 -6.78
C GLY A 134 -7.71 4.13 -6.17
N SER A 135 -7.18 3.50 -5.14
CA SER A 135 -7.85 2.39 -4.47
C SER A 135 -7.61 2.36 -2.97
N LEU A 136 -8.60 1.83 -2.24
CA LEU A 136 -8.55 1.61 -0.80
C LEU A 136 -9.34 0.37 -0.41
N LEU A 137 -8.85 -0.34 0.60
CA LEU A 137 -9.60 -1.38 1.29
C LEU A 137 -10.17 -0.82 2.60
N VAL A 138 -11.48 -0.81 2.74
CA VAL A 138 -12.21 -0.35 3.94
C VAL A 138 -13.30 -1.36 4.26
N ASP A 139 -13.35 -1.90 5.46
CA ASP A 139 -14.39 -2.80 5.96
C ASP A 139 -14.75 -3.96 5.00
N ASN A 140 -13.76 -4.69 4.51
CA ASN A 140 -13.90 -5.75 3.51
C ASN A 140 -14.48 -5.30 2.16
N LYS A 141 -14.39 -4.02 1.83
CA LYS A 141 -14.75 -3.47 0.52
C LYS A 141 -13.56 -2.78 -0.11
N ILE A 142 -13.30 -3.09 -1.38
CA ILE A 142 -12.30 -2.38 -2.17
C ILE A 142 -13.00 -1.26 -2.93
N TYR A 143 -12.60 -0.03 -2.66
CA TYR A 143 -13.02 1.17 -3.37
C TYR A 143 -12.05 1.44 -4.50
N VAL A 144 -12.56 1.67 -5.70
CA VAL A 144 -11.78 2.01 -6.90
C VAL A 144 -12.35 3.28 -7.50
N ILE A 145 -11.52 4.31 -7.60
CA ILE A 145 -11.91 5.63 -8.16
C ILE A 145 -11.03 5.93 -9.37
N GLY A 146 -11.65 6.34 -10.48
CA GLY A 146 -10.94 6.82 -11.65
C GLY A 146 -10.11 5.76 -12.37
N GLY A 147 -8.89 6.13 -12.76
CA GLY A 147 -7.91 5.27 -13.42
C GLY A 147 -7.81 5.45 -14.93
N ASP A 148 -6.72 4.94 -15.48
CA ASP A 148 -6.40 4.97 -16.91
C ASP A 148 -7.03 3.75 -17.59
N ALA A 149 -7.92 4.00 -18.53
CA ALA A 149 -8.56 3.01 -19.41
C ALA A 149 -8.08 3.17 -20.87
N SER A 150 -6.93 3.81 -21.08
CA SER A 150 -6.32 3.92 -22.40
C SER A 150 -5.92 2.55 -22.92
N ALA A 151 -6.13 2.33 -24.21
CA ALA A 151 -5.82 1.07 -24.86
C ALA A 151 -5.31 1.32 -26.27
N SER A 152 -4.44 0.45 -26.75
CA SER A 152 -3.94 0.49 -28.13
C SER A 152 -3.61 -0.89 -28.67
N GLU A 153 -3.73 -1.04 -29.99
CA GLU A 153 -3.27 -2.20 -30.72
C GLU A 153 -2.72 -1.76 -32.08
N ASP A 154 -1.49 -2.23 -32.39
CA ASP A 154 -0.81 -2.04 -33.67
C ASP A 154 -0.88 -3.38 -34.43
N VAL A 155 -1.79 -3.46 -35.40
CA VAL A 155 -2.02 -4.70 -36.13
C VAL A 155 -0.89 -5.04 -37.11
N PHE A 156 -0.15 -4.06 -37.62
CA PHE A 156 1.01 -4.33 -38.47
C PHE A 156 2.12 -5.04 -37.68
N ARG A 157 2.46 -4.49 -36.53
CA ARG A 157 3.44 -5.11 -35.62
C ARG A 157 2.97 -6.46 -35.12
N LYS A 158 1.68 -6.60 -34.81
CA LYS A 158 1.06 -7.89 -34.44
C LYS A 158 1.22 -8.93 -35.53
N THR A 159 0.95 -8.57 -36.79
CA THR A 159 1.10 -9.46 -37.95
C THR A 159 2.54 -9.91 -38.13
N LEU A 160 3.52 -9.02 -38.02
CA LEU A 160 4.95 -9.36 -38.09
C LEU A 160 5.37 -10.33 -36.96
N GLU A 161 4.82 -10.19 -35.75
CA GLU A 161 5.16 -11.08 -34.64
C GLU A 161 4.53 -12.49 -34.77
N TYR A 162 3.29 -12.56 -35.30
CA TYR A 162 2.60 -13.84 -35.53
C TYR A 162 3.08 -14.59 -36.78
N TYR A 163 3.58 -13.88 -37.78
CA TYR A 163 4.05 -14.44 -39.05
C TYR A 163 5.46 -13.89 -39.36
N PRO A 164 6.50 -14.29 -38.57
CA PRO A 164 7.85 -13.73 -38.69
C PRO A 164 8.52 -14.09 -40.05
N ASP A 165 8.07 -15.17 -40.73
CA ASP A 165 8.65 -15.64 -41.98
C ASP A 165 7.93 -15.10 -43.20
N ILE A 166 6.95 -14.18 -43.05
CA ILE A 166 6.21 -13.58 -44.15
C ILE A 166 7.12 -12.61 -44.92
N THR A 167 7.38 -12.96 -46.19
CA THR A 167 8.24 -12.16 -47.10
C THR A 167 7.45 -11.45 -48.17
N ASP A 168 6.25 -11.96 -48.48
CA ASP A 168 5.36 -11.37 -49.47
C ASP A 168 4.56 -10.24 -48.85
N PHE A 169 4.64 -9.05 -49.48
CA PHE A 169 4.02 -7.82 -48.99
C PHE A 169 2.49 -7.86 -49.11
N ASP A 170 1.97 -8.45 -50.20
CA ASP A 170 0.51 -8.51 -50.42
C ASP A 170 -0.12 -9.50 -49.45
N GLU A 171 0.52 -10.62 -49.18
CA GLU A 171 0.11 -11.58 -48.15
C GLU A 171 0.16 -10.92 -46.75
N PHE A 172 1.21 -10.15 -46.46
CA PHE A 172 1.30 -9.39 -45.22
C PHE A 172 0.16 -8.40 -45.07
N LEU A 173 -0.14 -7.60 -46.12
CA LEU A 173 -1.24 -6.65 -46.08
C LEU A 173 -2.60 -7.34 -45.94
N ASP A 174 -2.86 -8.44 -46.64
CA ASP A 174 -4.11 -9.20 -46.50
C ASP A 174 -4.34 -9.64 -45.06
N LYS A 175 -3.30 -10.14 -44.40
CA LYS A 175 -3.38 -10.51 -42.98
C LYS A 175 -3.52 -9.33 -42.04
N ALA A 176 -2.78 -8.25 -42.27
CA ALA A 176 -2.79 -7.06 -41.41
C ALA A 176 -4.11 -6.27 -41.53
N LEU A 177 -4.65 -6.11 -42.73
CA LEU A 177 -5.85 -5.30 -42.99
C LEU A 177 -7.17 -6.00 -42.57
N ARG A 178 -7.13 -7.26 -42.17
CA ARG A 178 -8.30 -7.95 -41.56
C ARG A 178 -8.70 -7.31 -40.22
N TYR A 179 -7.82 -6.53 -39.58
CA TYR A 179 -8.02 -5.86 -38.32
C TYR A 179 -7.69 -4.37 -38.45
N THR A 180 -8.12 -3.58 -37.45
CA THR A 180 -7.86 -2.14 -37.43
C THR A 180 -6.98 -1.80 -36.24
N SER A 181 -5.84 -1.14 -36.52
CA SER A 181 -5.03 -0.53 -35.47
C SER A 181 -5.82 0.58 -34.77
N PHE A 182 -5.70 0.66 -33.46
CA PHE A 182 -6.30 1.74 -32.70
C PHE A 182 -5.40 2.21 -31.57
N SER A 183 -5.60 3.48 -31.19
CA SER A 183 -5.03 4.06 -29.98
C SER A 183 -6.07 4.98 -29.34
N MET A 184 -6.46 4.67 -28.12
CA MET A 184 -7.48 5.41 -27.40
C MET A 184 -6.94 5.87 -26.05
N ARG A 185 -7.00 7.19 -25.80
CA ARG A 185 -6.69 7.79 -24.50
C ARG A 185 -7.97 8.05 -23.71
N ARG A 186 -8.06 7.50 -22.51
CA ARG A 186 -9.27 7.60 -21.69
C ARG A 186 -8.96 7.46 -20.21
N TYR A 187 -9.35 8.47 -19.42
CA TYR A 187 -9.38 8.38 -17.95
C TYR A 187 -10.81 8.26 -17.47
N ASN A 188 -11.00 7.44 -16.46
CA ASN A 188 -12.30 7.20 -15.83
C ASN A 188 -12.54 8.19 -14.67
N ASN A 189 -13.82 8.27 -14.26
CA ASN A 189 -14.28 9.04 -13.10
C ASN A 189 -15.30 8.28 -12.25
N ASN A 190 -15.38 6.98 -12.44
CA ASN A 190 -16.34 6.13 -11.74
C ASN A 190 -15.82 5.76 -10.35
N LEU A 191 -16.76 5.58 -9.41
CA LEU A 191 -16.52 4.85 -8.18
C LEU A 191 -17.11 3.45 -8.35
N GLN A 192 -16.25 2.44 -8.21
CA GLN A 192 -16.61 1.02 -8.19
C GLN A 192 -16.27 0.44 -6.81
N LEU A 193 -17.14 -0.40 -6.27
CA LEU A 193 -16.95 -1.06 -4.99
C LEU A 193 -17.01 -2.57 -5.18
N TYR A 194 -16.02 -3.25 -4.66
CA TYR A 194 -15.99 -4.69 -4.56
C TYR A 194 -16.25 -5.14 -3.12
N ASP A 195 -17.26 -5.96 -2.91
CA ASP A 195 -17.53 -6.60 -1.62
C ASP A 195 -16.84 -7.96 -1.57
N ILE A 196 -15.81 -8.07 -0.74
CA ILE A 196 -14.98 -9.28 -0.61
C ILE A 196 -15.81 -10.49 -0.15
N LYS A 197 -16.79 -10.27 0.73
CA LYS A 197 -17.61 -11.37 1.26
C LYS A 197 -18.60 -11.91 0.23
N LYS A 198 -19.10 -11.05 -0.65
CA LYS A 198 -20.11 -11.39 -1.64
C LYS A 198 -19.53 -11.75 -3.02
N ASP A 199 -18.23 -11.52 -3.23
CA ASP A 199 -17.56 -11.60 -4.54
C ASP A 199 -18.35 -10.85 -5.63
N ASN A 200 -18.71 -9.59 -5.35
CA ASN A 200 -19.56 -8.80 -6.25
C ASN A 200 -19.12 -7.33 -6.34
N TRP A 201 -19.27 -6.77 -7.55
CA TRP A 201 -19.00 -5.37 -7.85
C TRP A 201 -20.28 -4.55 -7.92
N THR A 202 -20.27 -3.38 -7.32
CA THR A 202 -21.29 -2.34 -7.47
C THR A 202 -20.67 -1.07 -8.03
N ASN A 203 -21.42 -0.40 -8.93
CA ASN A 203 -21.01 0.89 -9.49
C ASN A 203 -21.85 2.00 -8.87
N SER A 204 -21.19 2.98 -8.30
CA SER A 204 -21.86 4.17 -7.80
C SER A 204 -22.32 5.07 -8.95
N LYS A 205 -23.41 5.82 -8.73
CA LYS A 205 -23.82 6.91 -9.63
C LYS A 205 -22.96 8.16 -9.48
N LEU A 206 -22.22 8.26 -8.38
CA LEU A 206 -21.28 9.36 -8.12
C LEU A 206 -20.18 9.43 -9.16
N LYS A 207 -19.79 10.66 -9.50
CA LYS A 207 -18.72 10.94 -10.45
C LYS A 207 -17.69 11.83 -9.81
N PHE A 208 -16.43 11.45 -9.98
CA PHE A 208 -15.25 12.19 -9.61
C PHE A 208 -14.68 12.93 -10.82
N GLU A 209 -13.62 13.71 -10.64
CA GLU A 209 -12.85 14.22 -11.76
C GLU A 209 -12.21 13.06 -12.54
N LYS A 210 -12.17 13.18 -13.87
CA LYS A 210 -11.52 12.18 -14.75
C LYS A 210 -10.02 12.23 -14.56
N ARG A 211 -9.49 11.37 -13.70
CA ARG A 211 -8.05 11.33 -13.38
C ARG A 211 -7.50 9.92 -13.31
N ALA A 212 -6.18 9.82 -13.43
CA ALA A 212 -5.40 8.61 -13.21
C ALA A 212 -4.08 8.94 -12.51
N TYR A 213 -3.36 7.93 -12.01
CA TYR A 213 -2.06 8.08 -11.33
C TYR A 213 -2.15 8.88 -10.01
N HIS A 214 -3.27 8.79 -9.34
CA HIS A 214 -3.60 9.44 -8.07
C HIS A 214 -3.65 8.41 -6.94
N THR A 215 -3.70 8.89 -5.72
CA THR A 215 -3.80 8.06 -4.50
C THR A 215 -5.08 8.33 -3.73
N LEU A 216 -5.50 7.37 -2.90
CA LEU A 216 -6.60 7.50 -1.97
C LEU A 216 -6.09 7.35 -0.53
N ASN A 217 -6.64 8.14 0.37
CA ASN A 217 -6.38 8.06 1.80
C ASN A 217 -7.69 8.10 2.57
N LEU A 218 -7.80 7.29 3.61
CA LEU A 218 -8.98 7.26 4.49
C LEU A 218 -8.67 7.98 5.80
N TYR A 219 -9.56 8.90 6.19
CA TYR A 219 -9.52 9.53 7.51
C TYR A 219 -10.93 9.91 7.94
N ASN A 220 -11.33 9.54 9.17
CA ASN A 220 -12.63 9.87 9.77
C ASN A 220 -13.80 9.62 8.80
N ASN A 221 -13.87 8.40 8.24
CA ASN A 221 -14.91 7.97 7.29
C ASN A 221 -15.00 8.82 5.99
N LYS A 222 -13.90 9.51 5.63
CA LYS A 222 -13.76 10.29 4.38
C LYS A 222 -12.60 9.79 3.56
N ILE A 223 -12.83 9.63 2.26
CA ILE A 223 -11.80 9.27 1.28
C ILE A 223 -11.27 10.55 0.62
N TYR A 224 -10.00 10.80 0.78
CA TYR A 224 -9.27 11.89 0.15
C TYR A 224 -8.63 11.38 -1.15
N VAL A 225 -8.99 11.98 -2.28
CA VAL A 225 -8.48 11.67 -3.62
C VAL A 225 -7.46 12.73 -3.99
N LEU A 226 -6.17 12.38 -4.00
CA LEU A 226 -5.08 13.36 -4.14
C LEU A 226 -4.30 13.16 -5.43
N GLY A 227 -3.91 14.26 -6.07
CA GLY A 227 -2.97 14.32 -7.18
C GLY A 227 -3.41 13.57 -8.43
N GLY A 228 -2.41 13.00 -9.12
CA GLY A 228 -2.62 12.39 -10.43
C GLY A 228 -2.64 13.39 -11.56
N LYS A 229 -3.15 12.97 -12.71
CA LYS A 229 -3.27 13.81 -13.90
C LYS A 229 -4.61 13.60 -14.60
N ARG A 230 -5.03 14.62 -15.36
CA ARG A 230 -6.24 14.64 -16.18
C ARG A 230 -5.90 14.94 -17.62
N LEU A 231 -6.77 14.53 -18.54
CA LEU A 231 -6.67 14.86 -19.95
C LEU A 231 -7.32 16.23 -20.25
N SER A 232 -6.75 16.96 -21.19
CA SER A 232 -7.43 18.10 -21.81
C SER A 232 -8.73 17.66 -22.47
N ARG A 233 -9.66 18.61 -22.77
CA ARG A 233 -10.94 18.32 -23.46
C ARG A 233 -10.72 17.57 -24.78
N GLY A 234 -9.70 17.94 -25.55
CA GLY A 234 -9.32 17.27 -26.79
C GLY A 234 -8.42 16.06 -26.61
N LYS A 235 -8.14 15.61 -25.39
CA LYS A 235 -7.29 14.47 -25.01
C LYS A 235 -5.84 14.53 -25.54
N LYS A 236 -5.40 15.70 -26.04
CA LYS A 236 -4.06 15.89 -26.59
C LYS A 236 -3.00 16.10 -25.49
N TYR A 237 -3.36 16.87 -24.46
CA TYR A 237 -2.47 17.27 -23.38
C TYR A 237 -2.90 16.62 -22.05
N GLU A 238 -1.94 16.47 -21.17
CA GLU A 238 -2.13 16.01 -19.80
C GLU A 238 -1.73 17.14 -18.85
N TYR A 239 -2.50 17.31 -17.78
CA TYR A 239 -2.28 18.28 -16.71
C TYR A 239 -2.27 17.59 -15.39
N LEU A 240 -1.38 17.98 -14.50
CA LEU A 240 -1.45 17.54 -13.09
C LEU A 240 -2.75 18.04 -12.47
N GLU A 241 -3.29 17.25 -11.56
CA GLU A 241 -4.52 17.60 -10.84
C GLU A 241 -4.16 18.35 -9.55
N ASP A 242 -4.67 19.55 -9.42
CA ASP A 242 -4.45 20.46 -8.30
C ASP A 242 -5.51 20.33 -7.19
N LYS A 243 -6.65 19.68 -7.50
CA LYS A 243 -7.77 19.52 -6.58
C LYS A 243 -7.67 18.22 -5.80
N ILE A 244 -8.04 18.30 -4.52
CA ILE A 244 -8.35 17.15 -3.69
C ILE A 244 -9.86 17.00 -3.67
N GLU A 245 -10.38 15.83 -3.99
CA GLU A 245 -11.78 15.49 -3.79
C GLU A 245 -11.91 14.72 -2.47
N VAL A 246 -12.74 15.22 -1.58
CA VAL A 246 -13.02 14.60 -0.28
C VAL A 246 -14.40 13.97 -0.33
N PHE A 247 -14.43 12.65 -0.41
CA PHE A 247 -15.67 11.87 -0.45
C PHE A 247 -16.04 11.37 0.93
N ASP A 248 -17.13 11.83 1.44
CA ASP A 248 -17.70 11.44 2.73
C ASP A 248 -18.49 10.13 2.57
N LEU A 249 -18.09 9.08 3.30
CA LEU A 249 -18.70 7.75 3.21
C LEU A 249 -20.08 7.66 3.86
N ASP A 250 -20.45 8.58 4.75
CA ASP A 250 -21.77 8.61 5.39
C ASP A 250 -22.77 9.38 4.53
N THR A 251 -22.46 10.64 4.23
CA THR A 251 -23.36 11.53 3.50
C THR A 251 -23.37 11.32 2.00
N LYS A 252 -22.37 10.59 1.45
CA LYS A 252 -22.13 10.36 0.02
C LYS A 252 -21.87 11.64 -0.78
N ASN A 253 -21.47 12.71 -0.11
CA ASN A 253 -21.11 13.99 -0.75
C ASN A 253 -19.62 14.05 -1.10
N ILE A 254 -19.29 14.83 -2.13
CA ILE A 254 -17.93 15.14 -2.53
C ILE A 254 -17.69 16.63 -2.35
N VAL A 255 -16.68 17.00 -1.57
CA VAL A 255 -16.22 18.38 -1.37
C VAL A 255 -14.86 18.54 -2.06
N ILE A 256 -14.63 19.73 -2.65
CA ILE A 256 -13.39 20.04 -3.36
C ILE A 256 -12.51 20.94 -2.48
N ASP A 257 -11.27 20.49 -2.24
CA ASP A 257 -10.20 21.29 -1.67
C ASP A 257 -9.18 21.64 -2.76
N LYS A 258 -8.78 22.91 -2.83
CA LYS A 258 -7.83 23.44 -3.86
C LYS A 258 -6.48 23.81 -3.25
N THR A 259 -6.13 23.25 -2.09
CA THR A 259 -4.91 23.63 -1.37
C THR A 259 -3.70 22.73 -1.65
N ASN A 260 -3.79 21.76 -2.58
CA ASN A 260 -2.75 20.76 -2.83
C ASN A 260 -1.45 21.35 -3.43
N PRO A 261 -0.35 21.46 -2.68
CA PRO A 261 0.96 21.90 -3.17
C PRO A 261 1.76 20.75 -3.80
N HIS A 262 1.34 19.49 -3.59
CA HIS A 262 2.02 18.28 -4.09
C HIS A 262 1.35 17.73 -5.32
N GLN A 263 1.38 18.52 -6.40
CA GLN A 263 0.82 18.12 -7.70
C GLN A 263 1.81 17.18 -8.40
N ALA A 264 1.56 15.89 -8.33
CA ALA A 264 2.42 14.84 -8.86
C ALA A 264 1.60 13.63 -9.35
N VAL A 265 2.25 12.75 -10.11
CA VAL A 265 1.77 11.42 -10.48
C VAL A 265 2.73 10.37 -9.93
N ASP A 266 2.22 9.16 -9.68
CA ASP A 266 3.00 8.02 -9.16
C ASP A 266 3.84 8.39 -7.92
N PHE A 267 3.21 9.11 -7.01
CA PHE A 267 3.72 9.46 -5.68
C PHE A 267 3.13 8.55 -4.61
N ALA A 268 3.79 8.43 -3.48
CA ALA A 268 3.27 7.69 -2.33
C ALA A 268 2.49 8.61 -1.38
N SER A 269 1.41 8.10 -0.78
CA SER A 269 0.68 8.80 0.26
C SER A 269 0.23 7.85 1.38
N PHE A 270 0.25 8.35 2.62
CA PHE A 270 -0.03 7.56 3.81
C PHE A 270 -0.84 8.38 4.80
N THR A 271 -1.91 7.79 5.33
CA THR A 271 -2.61 8.38 6.48
C THR A 271 -1.88 8.00 7.77
N TYR A 272 -1.44 9.01 8.51
CA TYR A 272 -0.78 8.84 9.79
C TYR A 272 -1.36 9.80 10.81
N GLU A 273 -2.00 9.27 11.85
CA GLU A 273 -2.77 10.05 12.82
C GLU A 273 -3.78 10.99 12.12
N ASP A 274 -3.72 12.30 12.41
CA ASP A 274 -4.58 13.32 11.80
C ASP A 274 -3.97 13.94 10.53
N ASN A 275 -3.06 13.24 9.86
CA ASN A 275 -2.33 13.77 8.72
C ASN A 275 -2.32 12.80 7.54
N ILE A 276 -2.18 13.36 6.34
CA ILE A 276 -1.76 12.64 5.14
C ILE A 276 -0.33 13.08 4.81
N ILE A 277 0.57 12.11 4.71
CA ILE A 277 1.94 12.34 4.26
C ILE A 277 2.01 11.97 2.79
N VAL A 278 2.53 12.85 1.95
CA VAL A 278 2.71 12.64 0.52
C VAL A 278 4.16 12.86 0.14
N MET A 279 4.69 12.01 -0.75
CA MET A 279 6.10 12.09 -1.11
C MET A 279 6.41 11.62 -2.52
N GLY A 280 7.38 12.25 -3.15
CA GLY A 280 7.92 11.85 -4.44
C GLY A 280 7.01 12.12 -5.63
N GLY A 281 7.09 11.24 -6.61
CA GLY A 281 6.35 11.31 -7.85
C GLY A 281 7.03 12.10 -8.96
N SER A 282 6.41 12.15 -10.14
CA SER A 282 6.83 13.01 -11.23
C SER A 282 5.89 14.21 -11.39
N ILE A 283 6.50 15.38 -11.61
CA ILE A 283 5.81 16.68 -11.60
C ILE A 283 5.75 17.33 -12.97
N LYS A 284 6.49 16.84 -13.93
CA LYS A 284 6.52 17.39 -15.28
C LYS A 284 7.06 16.38 -16.28
N MET A 285 6.54 16.42 -17.51
CA MET A 285 7.16 15.78 -18.65
C MET A 285 7.70 16.88 -19.59
N LYS A 286 9.00 16.85 -19.89
CA LYS A 286 9.65 17.77 -20.82
C LYS A 286 9.33 17.38 -22.26
N ASN A 287 9.47 18.30 -23.21
CA ASN A 287 9.19 18.07 -24.64
C ASN A 287 10.00 16.93 -25.25
N ASN A 288 11.16 16.61 -24.70
CA ASN A 288 12.01 15.49 -25.10
C ASN A 288 11.62 14.14 -24.45
N GLY A 289 10.46 14.06 -23.78
CA GLY A 289 9.96 12.87 -23.12
C GLY A 289 10.57 12.57 -21.74
N PHE A 290 11.55 13.36 -21.27
CA PHE A 290 12.11 13.17 -19.94
C PHE A 290 11.19 13.70 -18.85
N LYS A 291 10.97 12.87 -17.83
CA LYS A 291 10.23 13.25 -16.62
C LYS A 291 11.11 14.06 -15.66
N GLU A 292 10.49 15.01 -14.97
CA GLU A 292 11.06 15.68 -13.81
C GLU A 292 10.46 15.07 -12.56
N TYR A 293 11.30 14.63 -11.64
CA TYR A 293 10.90 13.91 -10.41
C TYR A 293 10.99 14.82 -9.21
N SER A 294 10.11 14.60 -8.24
CA SER A 294 10.11 15.26 -6.93
C SER A 294 10.77 14.37 -5.87
N ASN A 295 11.52 14.99 -4.97
CA ASN A 295 11.94 14.38 -3.70
C ASN A 295 11.24 15.01 -2.50
N LYS A 296 10.29 15.91 -2.72
CA LYS A 296 9.60 16.61 -1.65
C LYS A 296 8.74 15.66 -0.84
N VAL A 297 8.66 15.93 0.46
CA VAL A 297 7.74 15.30 1.40
C VAL A 297 6.87 16.39 1.98
N HIS A 298 5.55 16.25 1.85
CA HIS A 298 4.59 17.18 2.43
C HIS A 298 3.69 16.44 3.43
N LEU A 299 3.23 17.17 4.42
CA LEU A 299 2.25 16.73 5.40
C LEU A 299 1.01 17.62 5.28
N TYR A 300 -0.14 17.02 5.07
CA TYR A 300 -1.45 17.65 5.09
C TYR A 300 -2.14 17.36 6.42
N ASN A 301 -2.29 18.38 7.27
CA ASN A 301 -3.00 18.22 8.54
C ASN A 301 -4.51 18.32 8.31
N LEU A 302 -5.21 17.22 8.56
CA LEU A 302 -6.62 17.03 8.23
C LEU A 302 -7.58 17.75 9.19
N LYS A 303 -7.09 18.22 10.34
CA LYS A 303 -7.88 19.03 11.30
C LYS A 303 -7.85 20.51 10.95
N THR A 304 -6.69 20.99 10.53
CA THR A 304 -6.49 22.43 10.27
C THR A 304 -6.61 22.79 8.79
N GLY A 305 -6.49 21.80 7.88
CA GLY A 305 -6.42 22.02 6.44
C GLY A 305 -5.11 22.62 5.95
N TYR A 306 -4.08 22.69 6.80
CA TYR A 306 -2.78 23.27 6.43
C TYR A 306 -1.81 22.22 5.90
N TRP A 307 -0.98 22.65 4.97
CA TRP A 307 0.11 21.90 4.40
C TRP A 307 1.45 22.33 4.99
N PHE A 308 2.30 21.38 5.28
CA PHE A 308 3.66 21.60 5.75
C PHE A 308 4.63 20.83 4.86
N GLN A 309 5.74 21.44 4.48
CA GLN A 309 6.84 20.74 3.85
C GLN A 309 7.72 20.16 4.95
N LEU A 310 7.87 18.84 4.92
CA LEU A 310 8.85 18.11 5.75
C LEU A 310 10.21 18.06 5.05
N GLY A 311 11.12 17.22 5.53
CA GLY A 311 12.37 16.94 4.83
C GLY A 311 12.18 16.38 3.43
N SER A 312 13.28 16.08 2.73
CA SER A 312 13.23 15.51 1.39
C SER A 312 13.61 14.04 1.40
N MET A 313 13.11 13.27 0.43
CA MET A 313 13.64 11.93 0.13
C MET A 313 15.09 12.02 -0.36
N PRO A 314 15.91 11.01 -0.10
CA PRO A 314 17.31 10.96 -0.57
C PRO A 314 17.42 11.06 -2.10
N ILE A 315 16.44 10.52 -2.82
CA ILE A 315 16.41 10.48 -4.28
C ILE A 315 15.04 10.95 -4.77
N ALA A 316 15.02 11.88 -5.72
CA ALA A 316 13.81 12.28 -6.43
C ALA A 316 13.36 11.12 -7.34
N LYS A 317 12.13 10.62 -7.16
CA LYS A 317 11.63 9.43 -7.89
C LYS A 317 10.10 9.32 -7.84
N GLU A 318 9.53 8.63 -8.81
CA GLU A 318 8.23 7.98 -8.64
C GLU A 318 8.38 6.87 -7.60
N VAL A 319 7.40 6.67 -6.73
CA VAL A 319 7.55 5.79 -5.58
C VAL A 319 6.22 5.20 -5.13
N ASN A 320 6.28 3.98 -4.61
CA ASN A 320 5.20 3.33 -3.89
C ASN A 320 5.74 2.69 -2.61
N GLY A 321 4.87 2.49 -1.63
CA GLY A 321 5.29 1.96 -0.34
C GLY A 321 4.12 1.64 0.58
N VAL A 322 4.46 1.31 1.82
CA VAL A 322 3.50 1.03 2.90
C VAL A 322 3.94 1.73 4.18
N LEU A 323 2.95 2.06 4.99
CA LEU A 323 3.16 2.55 6.35
C LEU A 323 2.89 1.42 7.34
N ILE A 324 3.88 1.08 8.15
CA ILE A 324 3.74 0.10 9.24
C ILE A 324 4.14 0.79 10.53
N GLN A 325 3.18 0.97 11.44
CA GLN A 325 3.35 1.76 12.66
C GLN A 325 3.85 3.19 12.33
N ASP A 326 5.03 3.56 12.83
CA ASP A 326 5.63 4.87 12.64
C ASP A 326 6.69 4.89 11.51
N LYS A 327 6.74 3.85 10.66
CA LYS A 327 7.74 3.73 9.58
C LYS A 327 7.10 3.55 8.21
N ILE A 328 7.51 4.39 7.29
CA ILE A 328 7.19 4.26 5.87
C ILE A 328 8.29 3.40 5.21
N TYR A 329 7.88 2.35 4.51
CA TYR A 329 8.74 1.49 3.72
C TYR A 329 8.50 1.78 2.25
N LEU A 330 9.54 2.25 1.53
CA LEU A 330 9.51 2.52 0.11
C LEU A 330 10.28 1.44 -0.65
N LEU A 331 9.65 0.84 -1.66
CA LEU A 331 10.23 -0.25 -2.43
C LEU A 331 10.45 0.18 -3.89
N GLY A 332 11.70 0.13 -4.33
CA GLY A 332 12.08 0.48 -5.70
C GLY A 332 11.75 1.93 -6.05
N GLY A 333 10.92 2.10 -7.06
CA GLY A 333 10.56 3.38 -7.66
C GLY A 333 11.20 3.59 -9.01
N PHE A 334 10.96 4.76 -9.62
CA PHE A 334 11.46 5.07 -10.95
C PHE A 334 12.10 6.46 -11.00
N ASN A 335 13.36 6.49 -11.47
CA ASN A 335 14.07 7.70 -11.88
C ASN A 335 14.91 7.36 -13.09
N LYS A 336 14.39 7.68 -14.30
CA LYS A 336 14.95 7.30 -15.60
C LYS A 336 15.05 5.78 -15.84
N LYS A 337 15.14 4.99 -14.78
CA LYS A 337 15.19 3.53 -14.77
C LYS A 337 14.54 3.00 -13.48
N PRO A 338 14.11 1.73 -13.47
CA PRO A 338 13.64 1.07 -12.25
C PRO A 338 14.73 1.03 -11.18
N LEU A 339 14.37 1.27 -9.93
CA LEU A 339 15.28 1.31 -8.79
C LEU A 339 15.19 0.03 -7.94
N PHE A 340 16.27 -0.26 -7.23
CA PHE A 340 16.42 -1.48 -6.44
C PHE A 340 16.28 -1.25 -4.93
N GLY A 341 16.23 0.01 -4.49
CA GLY A 341 16.31 0.35 -3.07
C GLY A 341 15.08 -0.11 -2.28
N LEU A 342 15.32 -0.64 -1.09
CA LEU A 342 14.36 -0.70 -0.01
C LEU A 342 14.80 0.32 1.03
N GLU A 343 13.99 1.35 1.23
CA GLU A 343 14.31 2.49 2.07
C GLU A 343 13.21 2.67 3.11
N THR A 344 13.57 3.14 4.29
CA THR A 344 12.61 3.48 5.35
C THR A 344 12.73 4.94 5.75
N TYR A 345 11.59 5.52 6.08
CA TYR A 345 11.48 6.83 6.73
C TYR A 345 10.76 6.66 8.06
N ASP A 346 11.44 6.99 9.13
CA ASP A 346 10.92 6.93 10.48
C ASP A 346 10.23 8.26 10.81
N LEU A 347 8.92 8.23 11.08
CA LEU A 347 8.11 9.42 11.28
C LEU A 347 8.37 10.12 12.61
N LEU A 348 8.87 9.39 13.60
CA LEU A 348 9.18 9.97 14.92
C LEU A 348 10.52 10.70 14.90
N THR A 349 11.51 10.11 14.26
CA THR A 349 12.87 10.67 14.21
C THR A 349 13.13 11.49 12.95
N GLN A 350 12.24 11.41 11.95
CA GLN A 350 12.35 12.03 10.63
C GLN A 350 13.64 11.64 9.87
N LYS A 351 14.13 10.43 10.11
CA LYS A 351 15.37 9.93 9.51
C LYS A 351 15.10 8.90 8.42
N TRP A 352 15.86 9.01 7.35
CA TRP A 352 15.93 8.01 6.29
C TRP A 352 16.96 6.94 6.62
N LYS A 353 16.63 5.70 6.25
CA LYS A 353 17.54 4.56 6.33
C LYS A 353 17.39 3.71 5.08
N LYS A 354 18.49 3.27 4.51
CA LYS A 354 18.52 2.24 3.46
C LYS A 354 18.55 0.89 4.15
N GLU A 355 17.49 0.09 4.01
CA GLU A 355 17.41 -1.27 4.56
C GLU A 355 18.18 -2.26 3.70
N GLY A 356 18.17 -2.08 2.37
CA GLY A 356 18.88 -2.97 1.45
C GLY A 356 18.44 -2.78 0.00
N SER A 357 18.59 -3.81 -0.81
CA SER A 357 18.22 -3.79 -2.22
C SER A 357 17.34 -4.98 -2.59
N LEU A 358 16.36 -4.79 -3.45
CA LEU A 358 15.53 -5.82 -4.06
C LEU A 358 16.37 -6.72 -5.00
N PHE A 359 15.81 -7.80 -5.49
CA PHE A 359 16.52 -8.70 -6.44
C PHE A 359 16.70 -8.06 -7.80
N TYR A 360 15.77 -7.19 -8.21
CA TYR A 360 15.81 -6.41 -9.47
C TYR A 360 15.14 -5.06 -9.26
N GLY A 361 15.33 -4.16 -10.23
CA GLY A 361 14.70 -2.84 -10.18
C GLY A 361 13.21 -2.93 -10.48
N ILE A 362 12.38 -2.33 -9.64
CA ILE A 362 10.92 -2.29 -9.76
C ILE A 362 10.46 -0.84 -9.82
N SER A 363 9.69 -0.49 -10.84
CA SER A 363 9.19 0.89 -11.02
C SER A 363 8.01 1.21 -10.10
N LYS A 364 6.97 0.38 -10.17
CA LYS A 364 5.71 0.59 -9.45
C LYS A 364 5.13 -0.76 -9.03
N PRO A 365 5.64 -1.37 -7.93
CA PRO A 365 5.06 -2.60 -7.42
C PRO A 365 3.65 -2.38 -6.90
N ALA A 366 2.75 -3.35 -7.12
CA ALA A 366 1.55 -3.46 -6.31
C ALA A 366 1.97 -3.92 -4.92
N ILE A 367 1.58 -3.21 -3.85
CA ILE A 367 2.16 -3.40 -2.53
C ILE A 367 1.10 -3.34 -1.42
N THR A 368 1.24 -4.20 -0.43
CA THR A 368 0.42 -4.23 0.80
C THR A 368 1.19 -4.88 1.95
N HIS A 369 0.61 -4.92 3.14
CA HIS A 369 1.24 -5.57 4.30
C HIS A 369 0.20 -6.15 5.27
N ASP A 370 0.66 -7.03 6.17
CA ASP A 370 -0.09 -7.57 7.31
C ASP A 370 0.45 -7.09 8.67
N ASN A 371 1.20 -5.98 8.70
CA ASN A 371 1.96 -5.40 9.80
C ASN A 371 3.33 -6.05 10.10
N THR A 372 3.59 -7.25 9.62
CA THR A 372 4.86 -7.97 9.81
C THR A 372 5.54 -8.24 8.48
N ILE A 373 4.77 -8.60 7.48
CA ILE A 373 5.26 -8.94 6.15
C ILE A 373 4.72 -7.91 5.16
N ILE A 374 5.61 -7.35 4.37
CA ILE A 374 5.29 -6.56 3.19
C ILE A 374 5.21 -7.52 2.01
N TYR A 375 4.06 -7.53 1.33
CA TYR A 375 3.82 -8.28 0.10
C TYR A 375 3.88 -7.31 -1.06
N PHE A 376 4.57 -7.68 -2.13
CA PHE A 376 4.58 -6.87 -3.34
C PHE A 376 4.61 -7.74 -4.60
N TYR A 377 3.87 -7.30 -5.60
CA TYR A 377 3.72 -7.98 -6.86
C TYR A 377 4.23 -7.11 -8.01
N ASP A 378 4.97 -7.71 -8.91
CA ASP A 378 5.42 -7.12 -10.16
C ASP A 378 5.52 -8.23 -11.23
N LYS A 379 4.80 -8.10 -12.32
CA LYS A 379 4.79 -8.93 -13.54
C LYS A 379 5.41 -10.33 -13.41
N GLY A 380 4.61 -11.32 -13.03
CA GLY A 380 5.06 -12.71 -12.92
C GLY A 380 5.79 -13.08 -11.63
N LYS A 381 5.95 -12.15 -10.72
CA LYS A 381 6.64 -12.33 -9.45
C LYS A 381 5.87 -11.73 -8.29
N ILE A 382 5.85 -12.44 -7.18
CA ILE A 382 5.34 -11.94 -5.91
C ILE A 382 6.38 -12.17 -4.83
N SER A 383 6.64 -11.15 -4.03
CA SER A 383 7.69 -11.18 -3.03
C SER A 383 7.15 -10.85 -1.65
N THR A 384 7.85 -11.34 -0.64
CA THR A 384 7.58 -11.07 0.77
C THR A 384 8.82 -10.50 1.43
N TYR A 385 8.67 -9.44 2.20
CA TYR A 385 9.72 -8.89 3.04
C TYR A 385 9.25 -8.85 4.48
N ASN A 386 9.91 -9.61 5.35
CA ASN A 386 9.62 -9.60 6.78
C ASN A 386 10.38 -8.44 7.43
N VAL A 387 9.65 -7.49 8.01
CA VAL A 387 10.26 -6.27 8.61
C VAL A 387 11.05 -6.53 9.88
N LEU A 388 10.83 -7.69 10.53
CA LEU A 388 11.53 -8.10 11.76
C LEU A 388 12.81 -8.88 11.44
N THR A 389 12.69 -9.96 10.66
CA THR A 389 13.81 -10.84 10.33
C THR A 389 14.66 -10.31 9.19
N LYS A 390 14.20 -9.28 8.48
CA LYS A 390 14.83 -8.71 7.28
C LYS A 390 14.94 -9.70 6.12
N GLU A 391 14.21 -10.79 6.17
CA GLU A 391 14.20 -11.80 5.13
C GLU A 391 13.34 -11.36 3.95
N LEU A 392 13.94 -11.34 2.76
CA LEU A 392 13.30 -11.06 1.49
C LEU A 392 13.23 -12.37 0.69
N LYS A 393 12.01 -12.77 0.30
CA LYS A 393 11.74 -13.94 -0.55
C LYS A 393 10.98 -13.53 -1.80
N GLU A 394 11.28 -14.18 -2.90
CA GLU A 394 10.59 -14.02 -4.18
C GLU A 394 10.02 -15.36 -4.64
N TYR A 395 8.81 -15.32 -5.17
CA TYR A 395 8.08 -16.47 -5.72
C TYR A 395 7.60 -16.15 -7.13
N LEU A 396 7.48 -17.18 -7.96
CA LEU A 396 6.88 -17.06 -9.29
C LEU A 396 5.36 -17.17 -9.21
N ILE A 397 4.67 -16.39 -10.03
CA ILE A 397 3.23 -16.44 -10.21
C ILE A 397 2.90 -16.28 -11.70
N ASP A 398 1.95 -17.05 -12.22
CA ASP A 398 1.55 -16.99 -13.63
C ASP A 398 0.53 -15.88 -13.89
N LEU A 399 0.90 -14.66 -13.50
CA LEU A 399 0.17 -13.42 -13.78
C LEU A 399 1.18 -12.38 -14.31
N THR A 400 0.88 -11.80 -15.46
CA THR A 400 1.82 -10.89 -16.16
C THR A 400 1.35 -9.43 -16.22
N THR A 401 0.35 -9.06 -15.41
CA THR A 401 -0.13 -7.68 -15.36
C THR A 401 0.86 -6.75 -14.66
N GLU A 402 0.97 -5.53 -15.18
CA GLU A 402 1.76 -4.43 -14.61
C GLU A 402 0.82 -3.36 -14.07
N ASN A 403 1.29 -2.50 -13.17
CA ASN A 403 0.50 -1.40 -12.58
C ASN A 403 -0.84 -1.87 -11.99
N SER A 404 -0.85 -3.06 -11.39
CA SER A 404 -1.97 -3.58 -10.60
C SER A 404 -1.94 -2.99 -9.21
N GLU A 405 -3.03 -3.16 -8.45
CA GLU A 405 -3.09 -2.87 -7.03
C GLU A 405 -3.13 -4.16 -6.21
N LEU A 406 -2.60 -4.13 -4.98
CA LEU A 406 -2.53 -5.27 -4.08
C LEU A 406 -3.15 -4.93 -2.74
N PHE A 407 -4.00 -5.83 -2.22
CA PHE A 407 -4.65 -5.66 -0.93
C PHE A 407 -4.45 -6.92 -0.09
N TYR A 408 -4.37 -6.75 1.22
CA TYR A 408 -4.39 -7.84 2.19
C TYR A 408 -5.67 -7.78 3.03
N SER A 409 -6.39 -8.88 3.09
CA SER A 409 -7.56 -9.03 3.97
C SER A 409 -7.82 -10.49 4.28
N ASN A 410 -8.11 -10.81 5.55
CA ASN A 410 -8.53 -12.14 5.99
C ASN A 410 -7.60 -13.28 5.49
N ASN A 411 -6.29 -13.14 5.69
CA ASN A 411 -5.25 -14.09 5.24
C ASN A 411 -5.26 -14.35 3.73
N LYS A 412 -5.68 -13.36 2.93
CA LYS A 412 -5.62 -13.40 1.47
C LYS A 412 -5.04 -12.12 0.91
N LEU A 413 -4.34 -12.27 -0.19
CA LEU A 413 -3.95 -11.16 -1.05
C LEU A 413 -4.93 -11.06 -2.21
N TYR A 414 -5.19 -9.83 -2.65
CA TYR A 414 -6.05 -9.53 -3.79
C TYR A 414 -5.26 -8.69 -4.79
N ILE A 415 -5.06 -9.22 -6.02
CA ILE A 415 -4.41 -8.51 -7.12
C ILE A 415 -5.51 -7.99 -8.05
N LEU A 416 -5.58 -6.67 -8.23
CA LEU A 416 -6.67 -6.02 -8.96
C LEU A 416 -6.15 -5.19 -10.12
N GLY A 417 -6.82 -5.33 -11.27
CA GLY A 417 -6.63 -4.46 -12.42
C GLY A 417 -5.24 -4.57 -13.04
N GLY A 418 -4.72 -3.43 -13.46
CA GLY A 418 -3.44 -3.34 -14.12
C GLY A 418 -3.54 -3.36 -15.64
N VAL A 419 -2.44 -3.56 -16.31
CA VAL A 419 -2.34 -3.60 -17.77
C VAL A 419 -1.58 -4.81 -18.25
N LYS A 420 -2.02 -5.40 -19.36
CA LYS A 420 -1.24 -6.35 -20.14
C LYS A 420 -0.64 -5.59 -21.32
N SER A 421 0.68 -5.61 -21.42
CA SER A 421 1.40 -4.95 -22.49
C SER A 421 2.38 -5.90 -23.16
N ASN A 422 2.51 -5.77 -24.48
CA ASN A 422 3.52 -6.43 -25.29
C ASN A 422 3.97 -5.48 -26.40
N SER A 423 4.70 -5.97 -27.40
CA SER A 423 5.25 -5.17 -28.51
C SER A 423 4.18 -4.42 -29.33
N TYR A 424 2.95 -4.96 -29.44
CA TYR A 424 1.89 -4.43 -30.30
C TYR A 424 0.60 -4.08 -29.58
N SER A 425 0.43 -4.43 -28.30
CA SER A 425 -0.83 -4.25 -27.58
C SER A 425 -0.61 -3.68 -26.19
N TYR A 426 -1.50 -2.78 -25.79
CA TYR A 426 -1.59 -2.20 -24.46
C TYR A 426 -3.06 -2.24 -24.02
N GLN A 427 -3.40 -3.15 -23.09
CA GLN A 427 -4.78 -3.42 -22.71
C GLN A 427 -4.95 -3.41 -21.18
N PRO A 428 -5.71 -2.44 -20.62
CA PRO A 428 -6.08 -2.47 -19.21
C PRO A 428 -6.95 -3.69 -18.92
N THR A 429 -6.74 -4.31 -17.76
CA THR A 429 -7.53 -5.47 -17.32
C THR A 429 -8.50 -5.10 -16.20
N SER A 430 -9.64 -5.77 -16.20
CA SER A 430 -10.65 -5.68 -15.15
C SER A 430 -10.56 -6.81 -14.12
N ASN A 431 -9.58 -7.69 -14.26
CA ASN A 431 -9.51 -8.92 -13.47
C ASN A 431 -9.18 -8.63 -11.99
N LEU A 432 -9.74 -9.48 -11.14
CA LEU A 432 -9.40 -9.57 -9.73
C LEU A 432 -9.03 -11.02 -9.42
N PHE A 433 -7.90 -11.19 -8.72
CA PHE A 433 -7.41 -12.49 -8.29
C PHE A 433 -7.19 -12.51 -6.80
N SER A 434 -7.43 -13.64 -6.15
CA SER A 434 -7.10 -13.85 -4.74
C SER A 434 -6.06 -14.95 -4.57
N ILE A 435 -5.15 -14.75 -3.62
CA ILE A 435 -4.09 -15.69 -3.21
C ILE A 435 -4.28 -15.96 -1.72
N ASP A 436 -4.37 -17.21 -1.31
CA ASP A 436 -4.32 -17.57 0.10
C ASP A 436 -2.87 -17.49 0.59
N ILE A 437 -2.63 -16.87 1.76
CA ILE A 437 -1.29 -16.70 2.32
C ILE A 437 -0.57 -18.06 2.52
N ASN A 438 -1.30 -19.13 2.78
CA ASN A 438 -0.71 -20.48 2.91
C ASN A 438 -0.07 -21.00 1.61
N GLU A 439 -0.36 -20.40 0.46
CA GLU A 439 0.29 -20.80 -0.80
C GLU A 439 1.79 -20.51 -0.80
N PHE A 440 2.25 -19.50 -0.05
CA PHE A 440 3.69 -19.23 0.13
C PHE A 440 4.43 -20.40 0.80
N ASN A 441 3.75 -21.14 1.69
CA ASN A 441 4.30 -22.33 2.35
C ASN A 441 4.27 -23.60 1.47
N LYS A 442 3.55 -23.57 0.34
CA LYS A 442 3.39 -24.69 -0.60
C LYS A 442 4.17 -24.48 -1.89
N THR A 443 4.75 -23.29 -2.08
CA THR A 443 5.43 -22.90 -3.31
C THR A 443 6.93 -22.79 -3.08
N LYS A 444 7.71 -23.22 -4.08
CA LYS A 444 9.16 -23.12 -4.05
C LYS A 444 9.58 -21.65 -4.07
N VAL A 445 10.40 -21.27 -3.11
CA VAL A 445 11.07 -19.97 -3.12
C VAL A 445 11.99 -19.89 -4.34
N HIS A 446 11.82 -18.86 -5.15
CA HIS A 446 12.63 -18.61 -6.34
C HIS A 446 13.96 -17.96 -5.97
N ASN A 447 13.91 -16.90 -5.18
CA ASN A 447 15.07 -16.21 -4.62
C ASN A 447 14.85 -15.88 -3.15
N SER A 448 15.93 -15.89 -2.35
CA SER A 448 15.90 -15.51 -0.93
C SER A 448 17.20 -14.84 -0.51
N LYS A 449 17.10 -13.83 0.36
CA LYS A 449 18.22 -13.18 1.03
C LYS A 449 17.77 -12.45 2.29
N THR A 450 18.70 -12.14 3.19
CA THR A 450 18.50 -11.22 4.31
C THR A 450 19.10 -9.85 3.95
N LEU A 451 18.36 -8.76 4.25
CA LEU A 451 18.77 -7.38 3.95
C LEU A 451 19.45 -6.71 5.16
#